data_4870b6d1996dd7b193a28856963308a9
#
_entry.id   4870b6d1996dd7b193a28856963308a9
#
_cell.length_a   1.000
_cell.length_b   1.000
_cell.length_c   1.000
_cell.angle_alpha   90.00
_cell.angle_beta   90.00
_cell.angle_gamma   90.00
#
_symmetry.space_group_name_H-M   'P 1'
#
loop_
_entity.id
_entity.type
_entity.pdbx_description
1 polymer ?
#
loop_
_entity_poly.entity_id
_entity_poly.type
_entity_poly.pdbx_seq_one_letter_code
_entity_poly.pdbx_strand_id
1 'polypeptide(L)'
;ETEKERKARRFYGGEVDGISRQLARYVHKNVKKYMPEMNPMMIYRLDRFGRGGHHRPFNDDGFAGIRIMEAHENYVMQHQDIRNENGVNYGDVIEGVNFQYAGKLTAVNAINLASIAWSPPAVKKLSIGGIVQASAKFKWDKINDPEIIGYKIYWRDTTNPEWQYERFVGNVDEY
;
A
#
# COMPACT_ATOMS: atom_id res chain seq x y z
N GLU A 1 -5.64 9.31 19.17
CA GLU A 1 -4.31 9.77 18.74
C GLU A 1 -4.32 11.27 18.52
N THR A 2 -3.36 11.99 19.13
CA THR A 2 -3.21 13.43 18.94
C THR A 2 -2.57 13.74 17.57
N GLU A 3 -2.79 14.95 17.05
CA GLU A 3 -2.14 15.40 15.81
C GLU A 3 -0.61 15.36 15.92
N LYS A 4 -0.07 15.64 17.11
CA LYS A 4 1.38 15.57 17.37
C LYS A 4 1.91 14.13 17.26
N GLU A 5 1.20 13.15 17.83
CA GLU A 5 1.57 11.73 17.73
C GLU A 5 1.48 11.23 16.31
N ARG A 6 0.44 11.62 15.57
CA ARG A 6 0.27 11.29 14.15
C ARG A 6 1.40 11.86 13.30
N LYS A 7 1.80 13.13 13.52
CA LYS A 7 2.93 13.76 12.83
C LYS A 7 4.26 13.09 13.18
N ALA A 8 4.47 12.75 14.44
CA ALA A 8 5.68 12.07 14.92
C ALA A 8 5.80 10.68 14.30
N ARG A 9 4.72 9.88 14.33
CA ARG A 9 4.67 8.55 13.71
C ARG A 9 5.00 8.61 12.22
N ARG A 10 4.43 9.57 11.52
CA ARG A 10 4.71 9.81 10.12
C ARG A 10 6.18 10.19 9.88
N PHE A 11 6.75 11.03 10.73
CA PHE A 11 8.15 11.45 10.63
C PHE A 11 9.12 10.28 10.81
N TYR A 12 8.85 9.39 11.73
CA TYR A 12 9.71 8.22 12.04
C TYR A 12 9.44 6.98 11.17
N GLY A 13 8.67 7.09 10.11
CA GLY A 13 8.43 5.99 9.17
C GLY A 13 7.19 5.15 9.48
N GLY A 14 6.45 5.53 10.50
CA GLY A 14 5.18 4.92 10.85
C GLY A 14 5.29 3.48 11.36
N GLU A 15 4.17 2.93 11.68
CA GLU A 15 4.03 1.53 12.03
C GLU A 15 3.94 0.66 10.81
N VAL A 16 4.56 -0.51 10.86
CA VAL A 16 4.50 -1.51 9.79
C VAL A 16 3.06 -1.96 9.52
N ASP A 17 2.16 -1.80 10.50
CA ASP A 17 0.77 -2.21 10.43
C ASP A 17 -0.24 -1.06 10.26
N GLY A 18 0.22 0.15 10.01
CA GLY A 18 -0.64 1.29 9.67
C GLY A 18 -1.45 1.04 8.38
N ILE A 19 -2.57 1.77 8.24
CA ILE A 19 -3.52 1.59 7.12
C ILE A 19 -2.86 1.75 5.74
N SER A 20 -1.90 2.65 5.59
CA SER A 20 -1.14 2.82 4.35
C SER A 20 -0.22 1.63 4.06
N ARG A 21 0.32 0.99 5.10
CA ARG A 21 1.11 -0.24 4.96
C ARG A 21 0.24 -1.43 4.54
N GLN A 22 -0.99 -1.50 5.04
CA GLN A 22 -1.96 -2.51 4.59
C GLN A 22 -2.33 -2.31 3.13
N LEU A 23 -2.56 -1.05 2.70
CA LEU A 23 -2.79 -0.72 1.31
C LEU A 23 -1.58 -1.11 0.43
N ALA A 24 -0.36 -0.83 0.88
CA ALA A 24 0.85 -1.22 0.15
C ALA A 24 0.96 -2.73 -0.04
N ARG A 25 0.67 -3.54 1.01
CA ARG A 25 0.65 -5.01 0.91
C ARG A 25 -0.43 -5.50 -0.05
N TYR A 26 -1.60 -4.88 -0.01
CA TYR A 26 -2.70 -5.21 -0.92
C TYR A 26 -2.30 -4.96 -2.38
N VAL A 27 -1.77 -3.79 -2.68
CA VAL A 27 -1.26 -3.43 -4.01
C VAL A 27 -0.16 -4.39 -4.44
N HIS A 28 0.82 -4.66 -3.59
CA HIS A 28 1.91 -5.58 -3.87
C HIS A 28 1.40 -6.99 -4.23
N LYS A 29 0.46 -7.52 -3.44
CA LYS A 29 -0.18 -8.82 -3.70
C LYS A 29 -0.89 -8.85 -5.05
N ASN A 30 -1.66 -7.80 -5.38
CA ASN A 30 -2.37 -7.69 -6.65
C ASN A 30 -1.41 -7.60 -7.84
N VAL A 31 -0.36 -6.80 -7.72
CA VAL A 31 0.64 -6.67 -8.79
C VAL A 31 1.35 -8.00 -9.00
N LYS A 32 1.78 -8.68 -7.96
CA LYS A 32 2.38 -10.02 -8.08
C LYS A 32 1.44 -11.04 -8.75
N LYS A 33 0.13 -10.91 -8.52
CA LYS A 33 -0.87 -11.81 -9.09
C LYS A 33 -1.19 -11.53 -10.55
N TYR A 34 -1.35 -10.27 -10.92
CA TYR A 34 -1.90 -9.86 -12.21
C TYR A 34 -0.87 -9.28 -13.17
N MET A 35 0.26 -8.80 -12.67
CA MET A 35 1.35 -8.19 -13.45
C MET A 35 2.71 -8.57 -12.84
N PRO A 36 3.05 -9.87 -12.76
CA PRO A 36 4.26 -10.34 -12.07
C PRO A 36 5.55 -9.77 -12.65
N GLU A 37 5.54 -9.39 -13.93
CA GLU A 37 6.68 -8.79 -14.63
C GLU A 37 7.06 -7.39 -14.09
N MET A 38 6.17 -6.73 -13.37
CA MET A 38 6.46 -5.42 -12.77
C MET A 38 7.35 -5.52 -11.54
N ASN A 39 7.44 -6.69 -10.93
CA ASN A 39 8.27 -6.97 -9.76
C ASN A 39 8.25 -5.84 -8.71
N PRO A 40 7.10 -5.55 -8.08
CA PRO A 40 6.95 -4.43 -7.17
C PRO A 40 7.83 -4.58 -5.95
N MET A 41 8.44 -3.48 -5.51
CA MET A 41 9.23 -3.41 -4.29
C MET A 41 8.54 -2.49 -3.28
N MET A 42 8.21 -3.02 -2.09
CA MET A 42 7.68 -2.20 -1.00
C MET A 42 8.79 -1.46 -0.27
N ILE A 43 8.64 -0.15 -0.12
CA ILE A 43 9.58 0.69 0.62
C ILE A 43 8.90 1.19 1.90
N TYR A 44 9.48 0.82 3.06
CA TYR A 44 8.95 1.10 4.40
C TYR A 44 9.51 2.38 5.01
N ARG A 45 9.47 3.45 4.26
CA ARG A 45 9.83 4.77 4.76
C ARG A 45 8.73 5.76 4.41
N LEU A 46 8.71 6.86 5.11
CA LEU A 46 8.02 8.05 4.62
C LEU A 46 8.68 8.50 3.32
N ASP A 47 8.04 9.39 2.62
CA ASP A 47 8.60 9.95 1.41
C ASP A 47 10.02 10.49 1.66
N ARG A 48 10.79 10.66 0.58
CA ARG A 48 12.16 11.19 0.69
C ARG A 48 12.14 12.57 1.33
N PHE A 49 13.24 12.91 2.01
CA PHE A 49 13.40 14.22 2.64
C PHE A 49 13.17 15.33 1.61
N GLY A 50 12.36 16.32 1.96
CA GLY A 50 11.99 17.43 1.08
C GLY A 50 11.09 17.06 -0.10
N ARG A 51 10.65 15.81 -0.22
CA ARG A 51 9.73 15.35 -1.25
C ARG A 51 8.37 15.01 -0.66
N GLY A 52 7.35 15.09 -1.45
CA GLY A 52 6.00 14.72 -1.12
C GLY A 52 5.29 14.10 -2.30
N GLY A 53 4.03 13.81 -2.14
CA GLY A 53 3.17 13.28 -3.19
C GLY A 53 1.72 13.60 -2.88
N HIS A 54 0.85 13.44 -3.85
CA HIS A 54 -0.59 13.73 -3.72
C HIS A 54 -1.31 12.84 -2.68
N HIS A 55 -0.67 11.75 -2.22
CA HIS A 55 -1.17 10.91 -1.13
C HIS A 55 -1.06 11.59 0.25
N ARG A 56 -0.17 12.57 0.43
CA ARG A 56 0.10 13.19 1.74
C ARG A 56 -1.11 13.86 2.37
N PRO A 57 -1.88 14.72 1.67
CA PRO A 57 -3.08 15.30 2.26
C PRO A 57 -4.06 14.26 2.78
N PHE A 58 -4.23 13.14 2.06
CA PHE A 58 -5.07 12.03 2.49
C PHE A 58 -4.53 11.36 3.75
N ASN A 59 -3.22 11.15 3.84
CA ASN A 59 -2.61 10.60 5.05
C ASN A 59 -2.74 11.56 6.24
N ASP A 60 -2.63 12.87 6.01
CA ASP A 60 -2.78 13.89 7.04
C ASP A 60 -4.20 13.88 7.63
N ASP A 61 -5.22 13.61 6.79
CA ASP A 61 -6.61 13.45 7.19
C ASP A 61 -6.96 12.04 7.71
N GLY A 62 -5.98 11.14 7.80
CA GLY A 62 -6.15 9.80 8.37
C GLY A 62 -6.57 8.73 7.38
N PHE A 63 -6.59 9.02 6.07
CA PHE A 63 -6.87 8.03 5.04
C PHE A 63 -5.62 7.22 4.65
N ALA A 64 -5.84 6.03 4.14
CA ALA A 64 -4.77 5.25 3.53
C ALA A 64 -4.28 5.92 2.25
N GLY A 65 -2.98 6.11 2.11
CA GLY A 65 -2.38 6.65 0.91
C GLY A 65 -0.96 6.14 0.75
N ILE A 66 -0.60 5.76 -0.47
CA ILE A 66 0.73 5.32 -0.85
C ILE A 66 1.16 6.02 -2.13
N ARG A 67 2.45 6.04 -2.38
CA ARG A 67 3.02 6.48 -3.64
C ARG A 67 3.48 5.28 -4.44
N ILE A 68 3.05 5.19 -5.69
CA ILE A 68 3.54 4.23 -6.67
C ILE A 68 4.42 4.99 -7.65
N MET A 69 5.64 4.51 -7.86
CA MET A 69 6.62 5.18 -8.70
C MET A 69 7.65 4.21 -9.23
N GLU A 70 8.44 4.65 -10.17
CA GLU A 70 9.63 3.92 -10.61
C GLU A 70 10.65 3.76 -9.48
N ALA A 71 11.36 2.64 -9.46
CA ALA A 71 12.36 2.35 -8.43
C ALA A 71 13.65 3.19 -8.61
N HIS A 72 13.99 3.51 -9.85
CA HIS A 72 15.20 4.26 -10.23
C HIS A 72 14.81 5.56 -10.95
N GLU A 73 14.69 6.64 -10.18
CA GLU A 73 14.36 7.94 -10.74
C GLU A 73 15.55 8.54 -11.50
N ASN A 74 15.26 9.16 -12.63
CA ASN A 74 16.24 9.90 -13.43
C ASN A 74 16.22 11.39 -13.02
N TYR A 75 17.12 11.79 -12.15
CA TYR A 75 17.18 13.15 -11.62
C TYR A 75 17.58 14.21 -12.64
N VAL A 76 18.18 13.84 -13.77
CA VAL A 76 18.51 14.81 -14.82
C VAL A 76 17.29 15.16 -15.68
N MET A 77 16.25 14.30 -15.64
CA MET A 77 15.00 14.47 -16.37
C MET A 77 13.81 14.86 -15.48
N GLN A 78 13.99 14.96 -14.16
CA GLN A 78 12.90 15.21 -13.22
C GLN A 78 13.03 16.58 -12.57
N HIS A 79 12.02 17.46 -12.75
CA HIS A 79 11.97 18.82 -12.19
C HIS A 79 13.21 19.63 -12.54
N GLN A 80 13.68 19.53 -13.78
CA GLN A 80 14.87 20.23 -14.26
C GLN A 80 14.50 21.20 -15.38
N ASP A 81 15.14 22.36 -15.35
CA ASP A 81 15.12 23.26 -16.51
C ASP A 81 15.91 22.65 -17.66
N ILE A 82 15.43 22.89 -18.89
CA ILE A 82 16.10 22.42 -20.12
C ILE A 82 17.44 23.13 -20.25
N ARG A 83 18.53 22.40 -20.13
CA ARG A 83 19.90 22.92 -20.28
C ARG A 83 20.90 21.81 -20.60
N ASN A 84 22.02 22.21 -21.18
CA ASN A 84 23.19 21.32 -21.26
C ASN A 84 24.25 21.86 -20.29
N GLU A 85 24.73 20.99 -19.42
CA GLU A 85 25.75 21.34 -18.45
C GLU A 85 26.79 20.23 -18.39
N ASN A 86 28.04 20.54 -18.71
CA ASN A 86 29.15 19.58 -18.77
C ASN A 86 28.86 18.34 -19.65
N GLY A 87 28.15 18.52 -20.76
CA GLY A 87 27.80 17.45 -21.69
C GLY A 87 26.60 16.59 -21.25
N VAL A 88 25.95 16.92 -20.13
CA VAL A 88 24.73 16.28 -19.64
C VAL A 88 23.51 17.14 -20.04
N ASN A 89 22.54 16.51 -20.70
CA ASN A 89 21.27 17.17 -21.01
C ASN A 89 20.30 17.01 -19.84
N TYR A 90 19.86 18.13 -19.30
CA TYR A 90 18.82 18.21 -18.26
C TYR A 90 17.50 18.68 -18.88
N GLY A 91 16.39 18.29 -18.27
CA GLY A 91 15.07 18.82 -18.58
C GLY A 91 13.95 17.80 -18.49
N ASP A 92 12.77 18.26 -18.09
CA ASP A 92 11.52 17.50 -18.18
C ASP A 92 11.02 17.52 -19.63
N VAL A 93 11.61 16.66 -20.48
CA VAL A 93 11.29 16.58 -21.91
C VAL A 93 10.62 15.25 -22.23
N ILE A 94 9.74 15.26 -23.22
CA ILE A 94 8.92 14.09 -23.59
C ILE A 94 9.76 12.91 -24.06
N GLU A 95 10.92 13.17 -24.63
CA GLU A 95 11.87 12.16 -25.09
C GLU A 95 12.43 11.31 -23.95
N GLY A 96 12.39 11.82 -22.71
CA GLY A 96 12.78 11.10 -21.50
C GLY A 96 11.69 10.16 -20.96
N VAL A 97 10.49 10.17 -21.53
CA VAL A 97 9.35 9.39 -21.03
C VAL A 97 9.31 8.01 -21.69
N ASN A 98 9.38 6.97 -20.85
CA ASN A 98 9.08 5.62 -21.27
C ASN A 98 7.56 5.36 -21.23
N PHE A 99 6.88 5.57 -22.35
CA PHE A 99 5.42 5.44 -22.43
C PHE A 99 4.92 4.01 -22.17
N GLN A 100 5.68 3.00 -22.54
CA GLN A 100 5.32 1.61 -22.24
C GLN A 100 5.34 1.33 -20.75
N TYR A 101 6.36 1.83 -20.05
CA TYR A 101 6.45 1.71 -18.60
C TYR A 101 5.37 2.55 -17.90
N ALA A 102 5.12 3.77 -18.35
CA ALA A 102 4.04 4.62 -17.84
C ALA A 102 2.67 3.94 -18.01
N GLY A 103 2.42 3.30 -19.15
CA GLY A 103 1.21 2.49 -19.38
C GLY A 103 1.08 1.33 -18.40
N LYS A 104 2.17 0.63 -18.10
CA LYS A 104 2.18 -0.44 -17.09
C LYS A 104 1.91 0.10 -15.67
N LEU A 105 2.50 1.22 -15.27
CA LEU A 105 2.19 1.86 -13.99
C LEU A 105 0.72 2.28 -13.90
N THR A 106 0.15 2.77 -14.99
CA THR A 106 -1.28 3.07 -15.08
C THR A 106 -2.13 1.82 -14.90
N ALA A 107 -1.75 0.71 -15.53
CA ALA A 107 -2.43 -0.58 -15.37
C ALA A 107 -2.36 -1.10 -13.92
N VAL A 108 -1.23 -0.92 -13.22
CA VAL A 108 -1.11 -1.22 -11.79
C VAL A 108 -2.17 -0.47 -10.98
N ASN A 109 -2.35 0.84 -11.24
CA ASN A 109 -3.37 1.62 -10.56
C ASN A 109 -4.79 1.14 -10.92
N ALA A 110 -5.06 0.89 -12.20
CA ALA A 110 -6.36 0.43 -12.67
C ALA A 110 -6.78 -0.92 -12.06
N ILE A 111 -5.86 -1.89 -12.00
CA ILE A 111 -6.09 -3.19 -11.35
C ILE A 111 -6.48 -3.02 -9.88
N ASN A 112 -5.76 -2.17 -9.16
CA ASN A 112 -6.02 -1.97 -7.74
C ASN A 112 -7.33 -1.21 -7.49
N LEU A 113 -7.65 -0.20 -8.29
CA LEU A 113 -8.94 0.50 -8.22
C LEU A 113 -10.10 -0.44 -8.52
N ALA A 114 -10.02 -1.25 -9.57
CA ALA A 114 -11.03 -2.26 -9.90
C ALA A 114 -11.19 -3.27 -8.77
N SER A 115 -10.09 -3.79 -8.23
CA SER A 115 -10.12 -4.77 -7.15
C SER A 115 -10.78 -4.20 -5.88
N ILE A 116 -10.53 -2.93 -5.55
CA ILE A 116 -11.14 -2.27 -4.39
C ILE A 116 -12.64 -2.00 -4.67
N ALA A 117 -12.98 -1.55 -5.88
CA ALA A 117 -14.36 -1.27 -6.25
C ALA A 117 -15.26 -2.52 -6.20
N TRP A 118 -14.70 -3.69 -6.48
CA TRP A 118 -15.40 -4.97 -6.38
C TRP A 118 -15.23 -5.66 -5.03
N SER A 119 -14.55 -5.04 -4.08
CA SER A 119 -14.38 -5.63 -2.75
C SER A 119 -15.70 -5.65 -1.98
N PRO A 120 -15.95 -6.70 -1.20
CA PRO A 120 -17.05 -6.71 -0.26
C PRO A 120 -16.90 -5.59 0.79
N PRO A 121 -17.99 -5.24 1.51
CA PRO A 121 -17.92 -4.27 2.60
C PRO A 121 -16.87 -4.66 3.64
N ALA A 122 -16.28 -3.65 4.29
CA ALA A 122 -15.34 -3.89 5.36
C ALA A 122 -15.98 -4.64 6.53
N VAL A 123 -15.23 -5.56 7.12
CA VAL A 123 -15.61 -6.27 8.35
C VAL A 123 -15.78 -5.25 9.48
N LYS A 124 -16.91 -5.32 10.18
CA LYS A 124 -17.24 -4.42 11.29
C LYS A 124 -17.02 -5.10 12.64
N LYS A 125 -16.78 -4.29 13.66
CA LYS A 125 -16.60 -4.71 15.07
C LYS A 125 -15.57 -5.83 15.25
N LEU A 126 -14.53 -5.83 14.42
CA LEU A 126 -13.44 -6.77 14.61
C LEU A 126 -12.78 -6.55 15.98
N SER A 127 -12.75 -7.58 16.79
CA SER A 127 -12.06 -7.61 18.06
C SER A 127 -11.11 -8.79 18.17
N ILE A 128 -10.03 -8.61 18.89
CA ILE A 128 -9.01 -9.63 19.14
C ILE A 128 -8.93 -9.85 20.64
N GLY A 129 -9.10 -11.10 21.07
CA GLY A 129 -8.90 -11.55 22.44
C GLY A 129 -7.64 -12.39 22.58
N GLY A 130 -7.30 -12.78 23.81
CA GLY A 130 -6.17 -13.67 24.08
C GLY A 130 -4.83 -12.96 24.29
N ILE A 131 -4.83 -11.76 24.86
CA ILE A 131 -3.64 -10.85 25.00
C ILE A 131 -2.41 -11.54 25.65
N VAL A 132 -2.59 -12.55 26.47
CA VAL A 132 -1.48 -13.27 27.13
C VAL A 132 -1.69 -14.78 27.00
N GLN A 133 -2.03 -15.25 25.81
CA GLN A 133 -2.26 -16.65 25.51
C GLN A 133 -1.48 -17.08 24.25
N ALA A 134 -1.25 -18.38 24.12
CA ALA A 134 -0.61 -18.94 22.94
C ALA A 134 -1.49 -18.89 21.67
N SER A 135 -2.75 -18.47 21.81
CA SER A 135 -3.72 -18.35 20.71
C SER A 135 -4.40 -16.98 20.74
N ALA A 136 -4.76 -16.45 19.58
CA ALA A 136 -5.59 -15.28 19.42
C ALA A 136 -7.03 -15.70 19.07
N LYS A 137 -8.01 -15.03 19.66
CA LYS A 137 -9.43 -15.23 19.34
C LYS A 137 -9.95 -13.99 18.65
N PHE A 138 -10.58 -14.18 17.49
CA PHE A 138 -11.19 -13.10 16.71
C PHE A 138 -12.71 -13.17 16.78
N LYS A 139 -13.36 -12.01 16.84
CA LYS A 139 -14.80 -11.86 16.66
C LYS A 139 -15.09 -10.65 15.77
N TRP A 140 -16.15 -10.79 14.95
CA TRP A 140 -16.57 -9.72 14.04
C TRP A 140 -18.07 -9.81 13.73
N ASP A 141 -18.64 -8.71 13.20
CA ASP A 141 -19.99 -8.76 12.64
C ASP A 141 -19.97 -9.49 11.30
N LYS A 142 -20.80 -10.50 11.17
CA LYS A 142 -20.99 -11.24 9.92
C LYS A 142 -21.53 -10.30 8.83
N ILE A 143 -20.95 -10.37 7.64
CA ILE A 143 -21.47 -9.66 6.47
C ILE A 143 -22.66 -10.45 5.92
N ASN A 144 -23.82 -9.82 5.90
CA ASN A 144 -25.05 -10.41 5.37
C ASN A 144 -25.14 -10.18 3.85
N ASP A 145 -24.34 -10.90 3.10
CA ASP A 145 -24.28 -10.87 1.66
C ASP A 145 -24.18 -12.32 1.15
N PRO A 146 -25.06 -12.77 0.25
CA PRO A 146 -25.06 -14.14 -0.27
C PRO A 146 -23.80 -14.52 -1.06
N GLU A 147 -23.06 -13.54 -1.56
CA GLU A 147 -21.80 -13.77 -2.27
C GLU A 147 -20.61 -14.02 -1.31
N ILE A 148 -20.78 -13.75 -0.02
CA ILE A 148 -19.74 -13.99 0.98
C ILE A 148 -19.73 -15.43 1.41
N ILE A 149 -18.78 -16.21 0.92
CA ILE A 149 -18.60 -17.62 1.28
C ILE A 149 -17.78 -17.81 2.55
N GLY A 150 -17.13 -16.78 3.04
CA GLY A 150 -16.33 -16.83 4.28
C GLY A 150 -15.26 -15.75 4.35
N TYR A 151 -14.39 -15.93 5.33
CA TYR A 151 -13.33 -14.99 5.66
C TYR A 151 -11.97 -15.64 5.56
N LYS A 152 -10.95 -14.85 5.29
CA LYS A 152 -9.55 -15.26 5.42
C LYS A 152 -8.88 -14.49 6.53
N ILE A 153 -8.25 -15.21 7.44
CA ILE A 153 -7.41 -14.66 8.49
C ILE A 153 -5.96 -14.72 7.99
N TYR A 154 -5.26 -13.61 8.11
CA TYR A 154 -3.86 -13.50 7.75
C TYR A 154 -3.01 -13.19 8.98
N TRP A 155 -1.85 -13.80 9.09
CA TRP A 155 -0.88 -13.44 10.12
C TRP A 155 0.55 -13.56 9.61
N ARG A 156 1.46 -12.95 10.32
CA ARG A 156 2.88 -12.92 10.01
C ARG A 156 3.70 -12.68 11.26
N ASP A 157 4.97 -12.99 11.20
CA ASP A 157 5.95 -12.53 12.17
C ASP A 157 6.13 -11.01 12.03
N THR A 158 6.34 -10.32 13.13
CA THR A 158 6.48 -8.86 13.16
C THR A 158 7.67 -8.35 12.35
N THR A 159 8.67 -9.19 12.13
CA THR A 159 9.86 -8.91 11.32
C THR A 159 9.64 -9.11 9.82
N ASN A 160 8.56 -9.75 9.42
CA ASN A 160 8.26 -9.97 8.00
C ASN A 160 7.34 -8.87 7.46
N PRO A 161 7.68 -8.23 6.34
CA PRO A 161 6.85 -7.19 5.74
C PRO A 161 5.57 -7.71 5.08
N GLU A 162 5.54 -8.97 4.67
CA GLU A 162 4.42 -9.60 3.96
C GLU A 162 3.66 -10.57 4.86
N TRP A 163 2.39 -10.81 4.53
CA TRP A 163 1.61 -11.87 5.16
C TRP A 163 2.19 -13.24 4.80
N GLN A 164 2.62 -13.99 5.79
CA GLN A 164 3.27 -15.29 5.61
C GLN A 164 2.27 -16.44 5.60
N TYR A 165 1.20 -16.28 6.38
CA TYR A 165 0.24 -17.33 6.64
C TYR A 165 -1.16 -16.83 6.36
N GLU A 166 -2.02 -17.73 5.87
CA GLU A 166 -3.44 -17.45 5.69
C GLU A 166 -4.28 -18.66 6.07
N ARG A 167 -5.51 -18.43 6.54
CA ARG A 167 -6.49 -19.47 6.80
C ARG A 167 -7.88 -19.03 6.40
N PHE A 168 -8.55 -19.85 5.61
CA PHE A 168 -9.98 -19.70 5.32
C PHE A 168 -10.81 -20.32 6.44
N VAL A 169 -11.82 -19.58 6.93
CA VAL A 169 -12.62 -19.98 8.11
C VAL A 169 -14.13 -20.09 7.82
N GLY A 170 -14.52 -20.07 6.54
CA GLY A 170 -15.95 -20.14 6.18
C GLY A 170 -16.71 -18.88 6.62
N ASN A 171 -18.04 -18.92 6.51
CA ASN A 171 -18.91 -17.79 6.85
C ASN A 171 -19.32 -17.81 8.32
N VAL A 172 -18.37 -17.52 9.19
CA VAL A 172 -18.50 -17.50 10.67
C VAL A 172 -18.31 -16.07 11.20
N ASP A 173 -18.59 -15.84 12.47
CA ASP A 173 -18.43 -14.54 13.16
C ASP A 173 -17.35 -14.57 14.26
N GLU A 174 -16.74 -15.73 14.48
CA GLU A 174 -15.60 -15.90 15.39
C GLU A 174 -14.67 -17.03 14.94
N TYR A 175 -13.43 -16.96 15.36
CA TYR A 175 -12.41 -17.96 15.16
C TYR A 175 -11.30 -17.86 16.20
#